data_018b02326510e2c093c4b6acfa8244e5
#
_entry.id   018b02326510e2c093c4b6acfa8244e5
#
_cell.length_a   1.000
_cell.length_b   1.000
_cell.length_c   1.000
_cell.angle_alpha   90.00
_cell.angle_beta   90.00
_cell.angle_gamma   90.00
#
_symmetry.space_group_name_H-M   'P 1'
#
loop_
_entity.id
_entity.type
_entity.pdbx_description
1 polymer ?
#
loop_
_entity_poly.entity_id
_entity_poly.type
_entity_poly.pdbx_seq_one_letter_code
_entity_poly.pdbx_strand_id
1 'polypeptide(L)'
;ENNQEGLVNFGWRSWEGIFPTQIIKDCPANPALTEKTMAYYEEAVRDSVTRLQPVTSYYHKDPRTDKFQGTALTGVQAYMGNNIPALTGSVVFTDLSRKEETKSPAKGVLAYTRLRTDGRPNDFSVIQTDYHFGNQSAYYVSLGTNLDQTKLYLGVYRSMKVTDFNQGTIFEIIP
;
A
#
# COMPACT_ATOMS: atom_id res chain seq x y z
N GLU A 1 1.07 -17.81 11.39
CA GLU A 1 0.52 -17.66 12.77
C GLU A 1 1.58 -16.93 13.61
N ASN A 2 1.43 -15.62 13.79
CA ASN A 2 2.28 -14.87 14.69
C ASN A 2 1.68 -14.94 16.10
N ASN A 3 2.03 -15.97 16.85
CA ASN A 3 1.83 -16.04 18.29
C ASN A 3 2.89 -15.17 19.02
N GLN A 4 3.08 -13.95 18.61
CA GLN A 4 3.85 -13.00 19.41
C GLN A 4 2.91 -12.33 20.39
N GLU A 5 3.01 -12.73 21.66
CA GLU A 5 2.43 -11.98 22.76
C GLU A 5 3.12 -10.62 22.83
N GLY A 6 2.43 -9.56 22.43
CA GLY A 6 2.92 -8.20 22.52
C GLY A 6 2.54 -7.31 21.33
N LEU A 7 2.78 -6.02 21.47
CA LEU A 7 2.58 -5.03 20.40
C LEU A 7 3.68 -5.18 19.36
N VAL A 8 3.28 -5.43 18.11
CA VAL A 8 4.21 -5.49 16.99
C VAL A 8 4.46 -4.06 16.48
N ASN A 9 5.73 -3.65 16.44
CA ASN A 9 6.14 -2.38 15.86
C ASN A 9 6.64 -2.61 14.44
N PHE A 10 5.91 -2.09 13.45
CA PHE A 10 6.26 -2.17 12.04
C PHE A 10 7.26 -1.11 11.57
N GLY A 11 7.84 -0.35 12.51
CA GLY A 11 8.94 0.58 12.25
C GLY A 11 8.54 2.01 11.89
N TRP A 12 7.28 2.33 11.71
CA TRP A 12 6.84 3.71 11.50
C TRP A 12 7.16 4.56 12.74
N ARG A 13 7.76 5.68 12.62
CA ARG A 13 8.15 6.59 11.54
C ARG A 13 9.58 6.40 11.03
N SER A 14 10.38 5.56 11.65
CA SER A 14 11.79 5.38 11.27
C SER A 14 11.94 4.61 9.96
N TRP A 15 10.99 3.76 9.66
CA TRP A 15 10.99 2.92 8.47
C TRP A 15 9.66 3.02 7.74
N GLU A 16 9.75 3.11 6.43
CA GLU A 16 8.62 2.97 5.51
C GLU A 16 8.97 1.87 4.51
N GLY A 17 8.24 0.75 4.61
CA GLY A 17 8.62 -0.46 3.88
C GLY A 17 10.00 -0.97 4.28
N ILE A 18 10.88 -1.14 3.31
CA ILE A 18 12.26 -1.63 3.52
C ILE A 18 13.28 -0.51 3.73
N PHE A 19 12.87 0.75 3.62
CA PHE A 19 13.76 1.90 3.64
C PHE A 19 13.59 2.74 4.90
N PRO A 20 14.70 3.33 5.42
CA PRO A 20 14.58 4.37 6.42
C PRO A 20 13.89 5.60 5.83
N THR A 21 12.97 6.19 6.60
CA THR A 21 12.26 7.38 6.13
C THR A 21 13.20 8.58 6.02
N GLN A 22 12.92 9.47 5.09
CA GLN A 22 13.70 10.69 4.89
C GLN A 22 13.57 11.66 6.07
N ILE A 23 12.49 11.55 6.85
CA ILE A 23 12.27 12.33 8.08
C ILE A 23 13.41 12.16 9.09
N ILE A 24 14.08 11.01 9.12
CA ILE A 24 15.24 10.76 9.96
C ILE A 24 16.43 11.61 9.52
N LYS A 25 16.57 11.89 8.22
CA LYS A 25 17.75 12.56 7.67
C LYS A 25 17.60 14.08 7.62
N ASP A 26 16.39 14.60 7.40
CA ASP A 26 16.20 15.97 6.93
C ASP A 26 15.07 16.74 7.65
N CYS A 27 14.75 16.44 8.91
CA CYS A 27 13.75 17.22 9.62
C CYS A 27 14.36 18.35 10.45
N PRO A 28 14.69 19.51 9.85
CA PRO A 28 15.23 20.66 10.57
C PRO A 28 14.18 21.35 11.45
N ALA A 29 12.89 21.05 11.27
CA ALA A 29 11.80 21.76 11.91
C ALA A 29 11.64 21.43 13.40
N ASN A 30 12.16 20.31 13.88
CA ASN A 30 12.16 19.97 15.30
C ASN A 30 13.33 19.05 15.67
N PRO A 31 14.47 19.60 16.06
CA PRO A 31 15.68 18.85 16.44
C PRO A 31 15.43 17.78 17.50
N ALA A 32 14.60 18.06 18.50
CA ALA A 32 14.31 17.11 19.57
C ALA A 32 13.54 15.87 19.09
N LEU A 33 12.69 16.00 18.08
CA LEU A 33 12.01 14.86 17.46
C LEU A 33 12.96 14.05 16.59
N THR A 34 13.87 14.71 15.89
CA THR A 34 14.90 14.08 15.08
C THR A 34 15.86 13.27 15.94
N GLU A 35 16.34 13.83 17.04
CA GLU A 35 17.21 13.15 17.99
C GLU A 35 16.54 11.91 18.61
N LYS A 36 15.29 12.01 19.04
CA LYS A 36 14.53 10.87 19.56
C LYS A 36 14.31 9.79 18.52
N THR A 37 14.05 10.16 17.29
CA THR A 37 13.84 9.21 16.19
C THR A 37 15.14 8.52 15.80
N MET A 38 16.25 9.25 15.79
CA MET A 38 17.58 8.69 15.56
C MET A 38 18.00 7.77 16.70
N ALA A 39 17.81 8.17 17.96
CA ALA A 39 18.09 7.34 19.11
C ALA A 39 17.30 6.02 19.07
N TYR A 40 16.02 6.06 18.73
CA TYR A 40 15.20 4.87 18.54
C TYR A 40 15.72 3.96 17.42
N TYR A 41 16.13 4.54 16.30
CA TYR A 41 16.72 3.80 15.18
C TYR A 41 18.04 3.13 15.56
N GLU A 42 18.93 3.86 16.23
CA GLU A 42 20.22 3.36 16.69
C GLU A 42 20.04 2.26 17.75
N GLU A 43 19.09 2.42 18.65
CA GLU A 43 18.74 1.41 19.65
C GLU A 43 18.22 0.14 18.98
N ALA A 44 17.28 0.25 18.04
CA ALA A 44 16.73 -0.87 17.31
C ALA A 44 17.81 -1.63 16.50
N VAL A 45 18.78 -0.93 15.92
CA VAL A 45 19.92 -1.53 15.22
C VAL A 45 20.88 -2.20 16.20
N ARG A 46 21.21 -1.52 17.30
CA ARG A 46 22.12 -2.01 18.34
C ARG A 46 21.57 -3.26 19.05
N ASP A 47 20.30 -3.26 19.38
CA ASP A 47 19.67 -4.31 20.17
C ASP A 47 19.23 -5.50 19.31
N SER A 48 19.66 -5.53 18.05
CA SER A 48 19.37 -6.62 17.11
C SER A 48 17.88 -6.95 16.99
N VAL A 49 17.03 -5.91 17.03
CA VAL A 49 15.60 -6.09 16.88
C VAL A 49 15.30 -6.69 15.51
N THR A 50 14.68 -7.84 15.50
CA THR A 50 14.27 -8.51 14.27
C THR A 50 13.14 -7.73 13.63
N ARG A 51 13.42 -7.08 12.50
CA ARG A 51 12.39 -6.41 11.71
C ARG A 51 11.55 -7.41 10.94
N LEU A 52 10.25 -7.24 11.00
CA LEU A 52 9.37 -7.89 10.04
C LEU A 52 9.49 -7.13 8.71
N GLN A 53 9.94 -7.83 7.69
CA GLN A 53 9.99 -7.26 6.35
C GLN A 53 8.56 -7.15 5.78
N PRO A 54 8.25 -6.09 5.03
CA PRO A 54 6.98 -6.01 4.33
C PRO A 54 6.90 -7.12 3.26
N VAL A 55 5.67 -7.55 2.99
CA VAL A 55 5.40 -8.56 1.95
C VAL A 55 5.85 -8.05 0.57
N THR A 56 5.63 -6.78 0.30
CA THR A 56 6.12 -6.07 -0.89
C THR A 56 6.31 -4.60 -0.56
N SER A 57 7.05 -3.89 -1.38
CA SER A 57 7.24 -2.44 -1.27
C SER A 57 7.54 -1.82 -2.62
N TYR A 58 7.21 -0.54 -2.76
CA TYR A 58 7.49 0.27 -3.94
C TYR A 58 7.79 1.71 -3.55
N TYR A 59 8.38 2.47 -4.44
CA TYR A 59 8.74 3.85 -4.19
C TYR A 59 7.59 4.81 -4.48
N HIS A 60 7.49 5.90 -3.72
CA HIS A 60 6.74 7.08 -4.12
C HIS A 60 7.34 7.75 -5.36
N LYS A 61 8.66 7.68 -5.48
CA LYS A 61 9.42 8.16 -6.62
C LYS A 61 10.58 7.21 -6.86
N ASP A 62 10.40 6.30 -7.81
CA ASP A 62 11.47 5.41 -8.22
C ASP A 62 12.46 6.17 -9.12
N PRO A 63 13.76 6.07 -8.90
CA PRO A 63 14.75 6.65 -9.78
C PRO A 63 14.76 6.02 -11.18
N ARG A 64 14.19 4.83 -11.33
CA ARG A 64 14.01 4.14 -12.60
C ARG A 64 12.69 4.55 -13.23
N THR A 65 12.72 5.03 -14.46
CA THR A 65 11.55 5.61 -15.13
C THR A 65 10.49 4.58 -15.56
N ASP A 66 10.88 3.32 -15.65
CA ASP A 66 10.01 2.21 -16.09
C ASP A 66 9.28 1.51 -14.93
N LYS A 67 9.53 1.94 -13.69
CA LYS A 67 8.97 1.29 -12.50
C LYS A 67 7.72 1.97 -12.00
N PHE A 68 6.88 1.17 -11.36
CA PHE A 68 5.68 1.64 -10.71
C PHE A 68 6.01 2.67 -9.62
N GLN A 69 5.24 3.73 -9.57
CA GLN A 69 5.28 4.76 -8.54
C GLN A 69 3.87 4.98 -8.02
N GLY A 70 3.68 4.82 -6.72
CA GLY A 70 2.41 5.03 -6.06
C GLY A 70 2.39 6.28 -5.21
N THR A 71 1.26 6.55 -4.60
CA THR A 71 1.06 7.69 -3.71
C THR A 71 0.76 7.28 -2.27
N ALA A 72 -0.16 6.36 -2.06
CA ALA A 72 -0.53 5.87 -0.74
C ALA A 72 -1.23 4.52 -0.85
N LEU A 73 -0.80 3.57 -0.04
CA LEU A 73 -1.50 2.30 0.14
C LEU A 73 -2.80 2.56 0.90
N THR A 74 -3.96 2.20 0.31
CA THR A 74 -5.29 2.53 0.86
C THR A 74 -6.13 1.33 1.24
N GLY A 75 -5.82 0.17 0.72
CA GLY A 75 -6.51 -1.07 1.08
C GLY A 75 -5.62 -2.28 0.89
N VAL A 76 -5.74 -3.24 1.81
CA VAL A 76 -5.03 -4.54 1.75
C VAL A 76 -6.01 -5.63 2.14
N GLN A 77 -6.05 -6.69 1.34
CA GLN A 77 -6.91 -7.83 1.57
C GLN A 77 -6.21 -9.14 1.19
N ALA A 78 -6.13 -10.08 2.11
CA ALA A 78 -5.83 -11.46 1.75
C ALA A 78 -7.05 -12.07 1.07
N TYR A 79 -6.91 -12.54 -0.16
CA TYR A 79 -8.00 -13.13 -0.93
C TYR A 79 -7.84 -14.65 -1.00
N MET A 80 -8.74 -15.36 -0.31
CA MET A 80 -8.74 -16.82 -0.25
C MET A 80 -9.91 -17.45 -1.03
N GLY A 81 -10.76 -16.62 -1.63
CA GLY A 81 -11.90 -17.06 -2.42
C GLY A 81 -11.53 -17.69 -3.75
N ASN A 82 -12.49 -18.35 -4.38
CA ASN A 82 -12.31 -19.06 -5.64
C ASN A 82 -12.95 -18.37 -6.85
N ASN A 83 -13.74 -17.32 -6.64
CA ASN A 83 -14.46 -16.65 -7.74
C ASN A 83 -13.52 -15.90 -8.69
N ILE A 84 -12.32 -15.53 -8.21
CA ILE A 84 -11.26 -14.95 -9.03
C ILE A 84 -10.03 -15.85 -8.90
N PRO A 85 -9.95 -16.96 -9.65
CA PRO A 85 -8.91 -17.98 -9.46
C PRO A 85 -7.48 -17.44 -9.58
N ALA A 86 -7.27 -16.42 -10.41
CA ALA A 86 -5.96 -15.78 -10.58
C ALA A 86 -5.46 -15.09 -9.30
N LEU A 87 -6.36 -14.71 -8.39
CA LEU A 87 -6.04 -14.01 -7.14
C LEU A 87 -6.09 -14.92 -5.90
N THR A 88 -6.56 -16.15 -6.01
CA THR A 88 -6.65 -17.08 -4.87
C THR A 88 -5.28 -17.27 -4.22
N GLY A 89 -5.22 -17.10 -2.88
CA GLY A 89 -3.98 -17.17 -2.10
C GLY A 89 -3.05 -15.98 -2.26
N SER A 90 -3.55 -14.86 -2.77
CA SER A 90 -2.78 -13.62 -2.94
C SER A 90 -3.14 -12.57 -1.89
N VAL A 91 -2.22 -11.66 -1.64
CA VAL A 91 -2.48 -10.38 -0.98
C VAL A 91 -2.78 -9.36 -2.07
N VAL A 92 -4.01 -8.89 -2.12
CA VAL A 92 -4.48 -7.85 -3.05
C VAL A 92 -4.43 -6.51 -2.33
N PHE A 93 -4.00 -5.48 -3.01
CA PHE A 93 -3.89 -4.15 -2.42
C PHE A 93 -4.22 -3.04 -3.42
N THR A 94 -4.55 -1.87 -2.88
CA THR A 94 -4.82 -0.67 -3.67
C THR A 94 -3.87 0.45 -3.31
N ASP A 95 -3.43 1.19 -4.33
CA ASP A 95 -2.82 2.50 -4.16
C ASP A 95 -3.81 3.59 -4.58
N LEU A 96 -3.81 4.70 -3.84
CA LEU A 96 -4.74 5.82 -4.02
C LEU A 96 -4.73 6.34 -5.45
N SER A 97 -3.52 6.55 -6.01
CA SER A 97 -3.38 6.97 -7.39
C SER A 97 -1.97 6.72 -7.91
N ARG A 98 -1.89 6.34 -9.17
CA ARG A 98 -0.62 6.32 -9.88
C ARG A 98 -0.13 7.75 -10.08
N LYS A 99 1.14 7.98 -9.81
CA LYS A 99 1.78 9.26 -10.09
C LYS A 99 2.10 9.34 -11.59
N GLU A 100 1.11 9.73 -12.37
CA GLU A 100 1.29 10.09 -13.78
C GLU A 100 1.47 11.60 -13.93
N GLU A 101 1.92 12.05 -15.08
CA GLU A 101 2.16 13.45 -15.38
C GLU A 101 0.94 14.34 -15.09
N THR A 102 1.18 15.56 -14.67
CA THR A 102 0.28 16.53 -14.05
C THR A 102 -0.99 16.93 -14.83
N LYS A 103 -1.27 16.33 -15.98
CA LYS A 103 -2.38 16.69 -16.86
C LYS A 103 -3.44 15.61 -17.04
N SER A 104 -3.21 14.41 -16.58
CA SER A 104 -4.17 13.31 -16.68
C SER A 104 -5.03 13.18 -15.43
N PRO A 105 -6.29 12.74 -15.55
CA PRO A 105 -7.09 12.39 -14.38
C PRO A 105 -6.36 11.35 -13.54
N ALA A 106 -6.39 11.50 -12.22
CA ALA A 106 -5.78 10.52 -11.32
C ALA A 106 -6.46 9.15 -11.48
N LYS A 107 -5.65 8.10 -11.50
CA LYS A 107 -6.13 6.71 -11.57
C LYS A 107 -5.55 5.93 -10.42
N GLY A 108 -6.41 5.35 -9.59
CA GLY A 108 -6.04 4.39 -8.57
C GLY A 108 -5.44 3.13 -9.20
N VAL A 109 -4.72 2.37 -8.40
CA VAL A 109 -4.12 1.12 -8.84
C VAL A 109 -4.62 -0.02 -7.96
N LEU A 110 -4.99 -1.11 -8.60
CA LEU A 110 -5.25 -2.40 -7.98
C LEU A 110 -4.08 -3.33 -8.33
N ALA A 111 -3.51 -3.98 -7.34
CA ALA A 111 -2.38 -4.86 -7.54
C ALA A 111 -2.44 -6.06 -6.60
N TYR A 112 -1.65 -7.09 -6.89
CA TYR A 112 -1.54 -8.25 -6.02
C TYR A 112 -0.12 -8.77 -5.94
N THR A 113 0.16 -9.43 -4.85
CA THR A 113 1.39 -10.18 -4.64
C THR A 113 1.08 -11.53 -4.00
N ARG A 114 1.93 -12.52 -4.21
CA ARG A 114 1.82 -13.83 -3.56
C ARG A 114 2.86 -13.95 -2.47
N LEU A 115 2.48 -14.52 -1.34
CA LEU A 115 3.42 -14.74 -0.26
C LEU A 115 4.52 -15.71 -0.68
N ARG A 116 5.76 -15.34 -0.41
CA ARG A 116 6.93 -16.21 -0.57
C ARG A 116 7.25 -16.88 0.75
N THR A 117 7.81 -18.04 0.66
CA THR A 117 8.26 -18.83 1.83
C THR A 117 9.70 -18.54 2.22
N ASP A 118 10.47 -17.85 1.35
CA ASP A 118 11.90 -17.56 1.57
C ASP A 118 12.17 -16.24 2.35
N GLY A 119 11.12 -15.57 2.83
CA GLY A 119 11.21 -14.35 3.62
C GLY A 119 11.69 -13.10 2.87
N ARG A 120 11.87 -13.19 1.55
CA ARG A 120 12.25 -12.03 0.73
C ARG A 120 11.00 -11.22 0.35
N PRO A 121 11.11 -9.90 0.19
CA PRO A 121 10.05 -9.11 -0.40
C PRO A 121 9.63 -9.66 -1.76
N ASN A 122 8.34 -9.66 -2.02
CA ASN A 122 7.80 -10.15 -3.28
C ASN A 122 7.70 -9.02 -4.30
N ASP A 123 7.85 -9.39 -5.55
CA ASP A 123 7.33 -8.57 -6.63
C ASP A 123 5.80 -8.57 -6.59
N PHE A 124 5.22 -7.56 -7.16
CA PHE A 124 3.77 -7.46 -7.32
C PHE A 124 3.40 -7.24 -8.80
N SER A 125 2.16 -7.55 -9.12
CA SER A 125 1.60 -7.34 -10.45
C SER A 125 0.42 -6.39 -10.36
N VAL A 126 0.35 -5.44 -11.28
CA VAL A 126 -0.79 -4.53 -11.43
C VAL A 126 -1.92 -5.27 -12.16
N ILE A 127 -3.12 -5.19 -11.61
CA ILE A 127 -4.33 -5.75 -12.22
C ILE A 127 -4.88 -4.70 -13.19
N GLN A 128 -5.02 -5.08 -14.44
CA GLN A 128 -5.72 -4.26 -15.43
C GLN A 128 -7.22 -4.50 -15.27
N THR A 129 -7.98 -3.44 -15.22
CA THR A 129 -9.45 -3.50 -15.17
C THR A 129 -10.02 -2.97 -16.48
N ASP A 130 -11.10 -3.58 -16.93
CA ASP A 130 -11.78 -3.15 -18.18
C ASP A 130 -12.68 -1.94 -17.96
N TYR A 131 -12.90 -1.53 -16.72
CA TYR A 131 -13.72 -0.36 -16.44
C TYR A 131 -12.97 0.94 -16.71
N HIS A 132 -13.58 1.75 -17.57
CA HIS A 132 -13.04 3.06 -17.92
C HIS A 132 -13.81 4.19 -17.24
N PHE A 133 -13.12 4.96 -16.42
CA PHE A 133 -13.68 6.14 -15.72
C PHE A 133 -13.78 7.37 -16.65
N GLY A 134 -13.48 7.23 -17.95
CA GLY A 134 -13.43 8.34 -18.90
C GLY A 134 -12.39 9.39 -18.50
N ASN A 135 -12.78 10.66 -18.57
CA ASN A 135 -11.93 11.79 -18.16
C ASN A 135 -12.07 12.18 -16.68
N GLN A 136 -12.67 11.32 -15.85
CA GLN A 136 -12.81 11.57 -14.41
C GLN A 136 -11.67 10.93 -13.64
N SER A 137 -11.27 11.58 -12.55
CA SER A 137 -10.38 10.97 -11.57
C SER A 137 -11.06 9.79 -10.86
N ALA A 138 -10.29 8.78 -10.54
CA ALA A 138 -10.71 7.60 -9.81
C ALA A 138 -9.64 7.24 -8.78
N TYR A 139 -9.83 7.68 -7.55
CA TYR A 139 -8.96 7.33 -6.43
C TYR A 139 -9.45 6.04 -5.81
N TYR A 140 -8.57 5.05 -5.69
CA TYR A 140 -8.91 3.79 -5.02
C TYR A 140 -8.66 3.96 -3.53
N VAL A 141 -9.74 3.98 -2.76
CA VAL A 141 -9.69 4.40 -1.35
C VAL A 141 -9.87 3.27 -0.36
N SER A 142 -10.36 2.12 -0.80
CA SER A 142 -10.55 0.96 0.06
C SER A 142 -10.66 -0.33 -0.74
N LEU A 143 -10.38 -1.44 -0.06
CA LEU A 143 -10.56 -2.79 -0.56
C LEU A 143 -11.19 -3.64 0.54
N GLY A 144 -12.09 -4.52 0.19
CA GLY A 144 -12.75 -5.40 1.15
C GLY A 144 -13.32 -6.64 0.51
N THR A 145 -13.75 -7.59 1.34
CA THR A 145 -14.40 -8.82 0.92
C THR A 145 -15.74 -8.99 1.64
N ASN A 146 -16.59 -9.86 1.12
CA ASN A 146 -17.70 -10.41 1.90
C ASN A 146 -17.18 -11.42 2.95
N LEU A 147 -18.09 -11.87 3.82
CA LEU A 147 -17.74 -12.69 4.98
C LEU A 147 -17.05 -14.03 4.60
N ASP A 148 -17.47 -14.65 3.53
CA ASP A 148 -16.93 -15.91 3.03
C ASP A 148 -15.76 -15.74 2.04
N GLN A 149 -15.31 -14.49 1.84
CA GLN A 149 -14.20 -14.08 0.95
C GLN A 149 -14.37 -14.49 -0.52
N THR A 150 -15.59 -14.82 -0.95
CA THR A 150 -15.84 -15.18 -2.35
C THR A 150 -15.87 -13.97 -3.28
N LYS A 151 -16.16 -12.78 -2.73
CA LYS A 151 -16.25 -11.52 -3.47
C LYS A 151 -15.20 -10.52 -3.00
N LEU A 152 -14.72 -9.73 -3.93
CA LEU A 152 -13.78 -8.65 -3.67
C LEU A 152 -14.41 -7.32 -4.11
N TYR A 153 -14.37 -6.32 -3.24
CA TYR A 153 -14.97 -5.01 -3.47
C TYR A 153 -13.93 -3.91 -3.45
N LEU A 154 -14.04 -3.01 -4.41
CA LEU A 154 -13.19 -1.84 -4.56
C LEU A 154 -13.99 -0.57 -4.29
N GLY A 155 -13.57 0.22 -3.32
CA GLY A 155 -14.07 1.56 -3.08
C GLY A 155 -13.33 2.58 -3.93
N VAL A 156 -14.07 3.32 -4.73
CA VAL A 156 -13.54 4.37 -5.60
C VAL A 156 -14.13 5.71 -5.23
N TYR A 157 -13.31 6.74 -5.13
CA TYR A 157 -13.72 8.11 -4.89
C TYR A 157 -13.24 9.01 -6.03
N ARG A 158 -14.09 9.93 -6.50
CA ARG A 158 -13.81 10.73 -7.70
C ARG A 158 -13.25 12.12 -7.41
N SER A 159 -13.10 12.48 -6.14
CA SER A 159 -12.59 13.78 -5.71
C SER A 159 -11.53 13.61 -4.63
N MET A 160 -10.59 14.55 -4.53
CA MET A 160 -9.67 14.66 -3.40
C MET A 160 -10.19 15.61 -2.30
N LYS A 161 -11.33 16.23 -2.51
CA LYS A 161 -11.92 17.13 -1.52
C LYS A 161 -12.91 16.36 -0.66
N VAL A 162 -12.65 16.24 0.62
CA VAL A 162 -13.52 15.55 1.60
C VAL A 162 -14.90 16.16 1.74
N THR A 163 -15.09 17.39 1.24
CA THR A 163 -16.36 18.09 1.20
C THR A 163 -17.23 17.76 -0.02
N ASP A 164 -16.70 17.03 -0.99
CA ASP A 164 -17.44 16.67 -2.19
C ASP A 164 -18.25 15.40 -1.93
N PHE A 165 -19.48 15.56 -1.47
CA PHE A 165 -20.37 14.44 -1.15
C PHE A 165 -20.83 13.68 -2.41
N ASN A 166 -21.21 12.41 -2.23
CA ASN A 166 -21.77 11.54 -3.27
C ASN A 166 -20.83 11.25 -4.45
N GLN A 167 -19.50 11.31 -4.23
CA GLN A 167 -18.49 10.99 -5.23
C GLN A 167 -17.91 9.58 -5.09
N GLY A 168 -18.39 8.81 -4.10
CA GLY A 168 -17.97 7.43 -3.85
C GLY A 168 -18.81 6.40 -4.60
N THR A 169 -18.16 5.32 -5.03
CA THR A 169 -18.82 4.14 -5.62
C THR A 169 -18.09 2.89 -5.14
N ILE A 170 -18.82 1.83 -4.87
CA ILE A 170 -18.27 0.51 -4.57
C ILE A 170 -18.49 -0.38 -5.78
N PHE A 171 -17.45 -0.98 -6.29
CA PHE A 171 -17.46 -1.94 -7.39
C PHE A 171 -17.19 -3.35 -6.86
N GLU A 172 -17.91 -4.34 -7.36
CA GLU A 172 -17.52 -5.74 -7.23
C GLU A 172 -16.50 -6.06 -8.32
N ILE A 173 -15.37 -6.66 -7.93
CA ILE A 173 -14.36 -7.13 -8.87
C ILE A 173 -14.76 -8.54 -9.32
N ILE A 174 -14.93 -8.72 -10.60
CA ILE A 174 -15.28 -9.99 -11.24
C ILE A 174 -14.15 -10.44 -12.17
N PRO A 175 -14.07 -11.74 -12.50
CA PRO A 175 -13.10 -12.29 -13.45
C PRO A 175 -13.17 -11.65 -14.81
#